data_a9e3e71ce3836ba6fbc946b59960dd7f
#
_entry.id   a9e3e71ce3836ba6fbc946b59960dd7f
#
_cell.length_a   1.000
_cell.length_b   1.000
_cell.length_c   1.000
_cell.angle_alpha   90.00
_cell.angle_beta   90.00
_cell.angle_gamma   90.00
#
_symmetry.space_group_name_H-M   'P 1'
#
loop_
_entity.id
_entity.type
_entity.pdbx_description
1 polymer ?
#
loop_
_entity_poly.entity_id
_entity_poly.type
_entity_poly.pdbx_seq_one_letter_code
_entity_poly.pdbx_strand_id
1 'polypeptide(L)'
;ADLCAKGELDGNVNDFMTLMDDHMDEIVVHPAITERLEKACASTDIAGYNYMTARYEMDGELYPNRVIVGSETYPPEIARNWDLVEKLPHVIGDFTWTGWDYIGEAGVGVPAYQWGEGGFGAGFPCQLAYSGDIDITGFRRPASYFREVVFGLRKDPYITVQNPHKFGQHLIKTPWVISDSVSTWNWSGCEGNPAIVEIYSPGEEVELFVNGASQGKKAAGKNAGFRTLFEVVYEPGTVEAVAYENGQEIGRMELQSAEREVHLELEIEEGRAKELSYIHVWLKDSQGRVMTDCDKKLTAEVTGDADLAGFGSGNPKPEHSYNEGITETFHGHALLILRKSEGTESCQVKIKSEDGLSVEASF
;
A
#
# COMPACT_ATOMS: atom_id res chain seq x y z
N ALA A 1 -30.65 13.66 -0.32
CA ALA A 1 -31.43 14.89 -0.31
C ALA A 1 -31.38 15.64 1.05
N ASP A 2 -31.38 14.91 2.18
CA ASP A 2 -31.38 15.56 3.51
C ASP A 2 -30.00 16.12 3.90
N LEU A 3 -28.91 15.52 3.45
CA LEU A 3 -27.55 16.00 3.69
C LEU A 3 -27.25 17.29 2.92
N CYS A 4 -27.71 17.39 1.65
CA CYS A 4 -27.61 18.63 0.88
C CYS A 4 -28.40 19.78 1.49
N ALA A 5 -29.53 19.49 2.19
CA ALA A 5 -30.38 20.49 2.81
C ALA A 5 -29.80 21.10 4.09
N LYS A 6 -28.80 20.46 4.71
CA LYS A 6 -28.15 20.95 5.94
C LYS A 6 -26.96 21.90 5.69
N GLY A 7 -26.63 22.19 4.43
CA GLY A 7 -25.53 23.11 4.10
C GLY A 7 -24.13 22.58 4.45
N GLU A 8 -24.01 21.27 4.71
CA GLU A 8 -22.75 20.61 5.07
C GLU A 8 -21.93 20.20 3.85
N LEU A 9 -22.43 20.45 2.63
CA LEU A 9 -21.80 20.13 1.36
C LEU A 9 -21.44 21.42 0.61
N ASP A 10 -20.33 22.00 0.93
CA ASP A 10 -19.74 23.08 0.12
C ASP A 10 -18.92 22.49 -1.02
N GLY A 11 -19.59 21.97 -2.02
CA GLY A 11 -19.18 21.86 -3.42
C GLY A 11 -17.93 21.03 -3.80
N ASN A 12 -17.21 20.40 -2.87
CA ASN A 12 -16.02 19.62 -3.18
C ASN A 12 -16.33 18.11 -3.17
N VAL A 13 -15.94 17.39 -4.23
CA VAL A 13 -16.13 15.94 -4.36
C VAL A 13 -15.45 15.17 -3.21
N ASN A 14 -14.32 15.66 -2.71
CA ASN A 14 -13.60 15.04 -1.61
C ASN A 14 -14.35 15.15 -0.28
N ASP A 15 -14.96 16.30 0.00
CA ASP A 15 -15.79 16.47 1.19
C ASP A 15 -17.02 15.57 1.10
N PHE A 16 -17.61 15.45 -0.09
CA PHE A 16 -18.72 14.55 -0.35
C PHE A 16 -18.34 13.08 -0.13
N MET A 17 -17.17 12.63 -0.65
CA MET A 17 -16.73 11.24 -0.51
C MET A 17 -16.33 10.92 0.95
N THR A 18 -15.70 11.86 1.66
CA THR A 18 -15.38 11.69 3.09
C THR A 18 -16.65 11.60 3.93
N LEU A 19 -17.63 12.47 3.68
CA LEU A 19 -18.93 12.43 4.35
C LEU A 19 -19.74 11.17 4.01
N MET A 20 -19.62 10.70 2.77
CA MET A 20 -20.24 9.44 2.33
C MET A 20 -19.61 8.23 3.00
N ASP A 21 -18.30 8.23 3.24
CA ASP A 21 -17.60 7.14 3.93
C ASP A 21 -18.15 6.95 5.36
N ASP A 22 -18.26 8.03 6.12
CA ASP A 22 -18.82 8.01 7.47
C ASP A 22 -20.27 7.50 7.55
N HIS A 23 -21.03 7.59 6.44
CA HIS A 23 -22.43 7.18 6.36
C HIS A 23 -22.70 6.01 5.40
N MET A 24 -21.66 5.42 4.81
CA MET A 24 -21.83 4.38 3.77
C MET A 24 -22.67 3.21 4.29
N ASP A 25 -22.38 2.72 5.48
CA ASP A 25 -23.13 1.61 6.10
C ASP A 25 -24.63 1.92 6.25
N GLU A 26 -24.99 3.14 6.64
CA GLU A 26 -26.39 3.58 6.75
C GLU A 26 -27.06 3.71 5.39
N ILE A 27 -26.34 4.23 4.42
CA ILE A 27 -26.84 4.46 3.06
C ILE A 27 -27.12 3.13 2.36
N VAL A 28 -26.18 2.19 2.39
CA VAL A 28 -26.31 0.94 1.65
C VAL A 28 -27.42 0.03 2.18
N VAL A 29 -27.77 0.11 3.46
CA VAL A 29 -28.87 -0.66 4.05
C VAL A 29 -30.25 0.02 3.91
N HIS A 30 -30.30 1.22 3.34
CA HIS A 30 -31.56 1.96 3.20
C HIS A 30 -32.57 1.20 2.31
N PRO A 31 -33.89 1.18 2.65
CA PRO A 31 -34.92 0.44 1.90
C PRO A 31 -34.97 0.77 0.40
N ALA A 32 -34.74 2.03 0.01
CA ALA A 32 -34.71 2.44 -1.40
C ALA A 32 -33.57 1.81 -2.19
N ILE A 33 -32.44 1.52 -1.53
CA ILE A 33 -31.32 0.77 -2.15
C ILE A 33 -31.71 -0.70 -2.30
N THR A 34 -32.31 -1.29 -1.27
CA THR A 34 -32.81 -2.68 -1.31
C THR A 34 -33.78 -2.91 -2.48
N GLU A 35 -34.76 -2.01 -2.66
CA GLU A 35 -35.72 -2.12 -3.78
C GLU A 35 -35.05 -2.08 -5.17
N ARG A 36 -33.99 -1.26 -5.33
CA ARG A 36 -33.26 -1.15 -6.59
C ARG A 36 -32.36 -2.36 -6.85
N LEU A 37 -31.66 -2.82 -5.83
CA LEU A 37 -30.74 -3.96 -5.92
C LEU A 37 -31.47 -5.26 -6.17
N GLU A 38 -32.69 -5.45 -5.63
CA GLU A 38 -33.43 -6.69 -5.77
C GLU A 38 -33.60 -7.11 -7.24
N LYS A 39 -33.97 -6.18 -8.11
CA LYS A 39 -34.18 -6.45 -9.54
C LYS A 39 -32.87 -6.78 -10.25
N ALA A 40 -31.78 -6.10 -9.92
CA ALA A 40 -30.47 -6.35 -10.54
C ALA A 40 -29.92 -7.70 -10.08
N CYS A 41 -29.94 -7.98 -8.78
CA CYS A 41 -29.42 -9.23 -8.21
C CYS A 41 -30.26 -10.46 -8.59
N ALA A 42 -31.56 -10.31 -8.84
CA ALA A 42 -32.43 -11.42 -9.29
C ALA A 42 -32.05 -11.96 -10.68
N SER A 43 -31.27 -11.25 -11.45
CA SER A 43 -30.81 -11.65 -12.80
C SER A 43 -29.41 -12.26 -12.82
N THR A 44 -28.76 -12.42 -11.66
CA THR A 44 -27.39 -12.92 -11.53
C THR A 44 -27.34 -14.12 -10.58
N ASP A 45 -26.43 -15.04 -10.83
CA ASP A 45 -26.17 -16.20 -9.96
C ASP A 45 -25.37 -15.77 -8.73
N ILE A 46 -24.50 -14.76 -8.87
CA ILE A 46 -23.68 -14.19 -7.80
C ILE A 46 -23.84 -12.67 -7.85
N ALA A 47 -24.21 -12.08 -6.72
CA ALA A 47 -24.33 -10.63 -6.58
C ALA A 47 -22.97 -10.02 -6.16
N GLY A 48 -22.39 -9.21 -7.05
CA GLY A 48 -21.18 -8.42 -6.74
C GLY A 48 -21.56 -7.11 -6.05
N TYR A 49 -21.00 -6.87 -4.86
CA TYR A 49 -21.26 -5.68 -4.07
C TYR A 49 -20.01 -4.80 -4.00
N ASN A 50 -20.13 -3.57 -4.51
CA ASN A 50 -19.09 -2.56 -4.40
C ASN A 50 -19.36 -1.71 -3.16
N TYR A 51 -18.47 -1.78 -2.15
CA TYR A 51 -18.50 -0.97 -0.92
C TYR A 51 -19.82 -1.09 -0.13
N MET A 52 -20.40 -2.29 -0.07
CA MET A 52 -21.68 -2.55 0.58
C MET A 52 -21.59 -3.60 1.69
N THR A 53 -20.51 -3.62 2.44
CA THR A 53 -20.20 -4.63 3.48
C THR A 53 -21.34 -4.78 4.50
N ALA A 54 -21.96 -3.66 4.91
CA ALA A 54 -23.08 -3.69 5.86
C ALA A 54 -24.31 -4.46 5.38
N ARG A 55 -24.40 -4.77 4.08
CA ARG A 55 -25.49 -5.58 3.53
C ARG A 55 -25.28 -7.08 3.68
N TYR A 56 -24.08 -7.55 3.94
CA TYR A 56 -23.79 -8.99 3.89
C TYR A 56 -24.67 -9.79 4.85
N GLU A 57 -24.76 -9.38 6.11
CA GLU A 57 -25.65 -10.04 7.09
C GLU A 57 -27.12 -9.83 6.74
N MET A 58 -27.52 -8.57 6.49
CA MET A 58 -28.90 -8.20 6.18
C MET A 58 -29.45 -8.96 4.96
N ASP A 59 -28.68 -9.05 3.88
CA ASP A 59 -29.12 -9.70 2.65
C ASP A 59 -29.14 -11.22 2.78
N GLY A 60 -28.33 -11.80 3.66
CA GLY A 60 -28.42 -13.22 4.01
C GLY A 60 -29.75 -13.58 4.69
N GLU A 61 -30.30 -12.66 5.49
CA GLU A 61 -31.62 -12.82 6.10
C GLU A 61 -32.77 -12.55 5.12
N LEU A 62 -32.66 -11.47 4.35
CA LEU A 62 -33.72 -11.08 3.38
C LEU A 62 -33.80 -12.00 2.16
N TYR A 63 -32.66 -12.52 1.73
CA TYR A 63 -32.52 -13.31 0.50
C TYR A 63 -31.64 -14.55 0.74
N PRO A 64 -32.14 -15.58 1.44
CA PRO A 64 -31.34 -16.75 1.89
C PRO A 64 -30.64 -17.53 0.79
N ASN A 65 -31.06 -17.37 -0.46
CA ASN A 65 -30.46 -18.06 -1.61
C ASN A 65 -29.48 -17.16 -2.40
N ARG A 66 -29.27 -15.91 -1.97
CA ARG A 66 -28.36 -14.99 -2.66
C ARG A 66 -26.93 -15.30 -2.27
N VAL A 67 -26.11 -15.57 -3.27
CA VAL A 67 -24.66 -15.65 -3.11
C VAL A 67 -24.06 -14.26 -3.35
N ILE A 68 -23.21 -13.79 -2.43
CA ILE A 68 -22.63 -12.47 -2.44
C ILE A 68 -21.11 -12.57 -2.56
N VAL A 69 -20.50 -11.63 -3.31
CA VAL A 69 -19.06 -11.38 -3.31
C VAL A 69 -18.83 -9.87 -3.16
N GLY A 70 -17.89 -9.47 -2.31
CA GLY A 70 -17.38 -8.11 -2.29
C GLY A 70 -16.56 -7.87 -3.56
N SER A 71 -17.17 -7.31 -4.60
CA SER A 71 -16.53 -7.13 -5.90
C SER A 71 -15.61 -5.89 -5.95
N GLU A 72 -15.85 -4.94 -5.04
CA GLU A 72 -14.92 -3.85 -4.72
C GLU A 72 -15.07 -3.49 -3.24
N THR A 73 -13.95 -3.48 -2.52
CA THR A 73 -13.91 -3.18 -1.10
C THR A 73 -12.75 -2.26 -0.74
N TYR A 74 -12.90 -1.49 0.34
CA TYR A 74 -11.87 -0.58 0.81
C TYR A 74 -10.72 -1.34 1.48
N PRO A 75 -9.44 -1.03 1.17
CA PRO A 75 -8.30 -1.67 1.83
C PRO A 75 -8.30 -1.57 3.37
N PRO A 76 -8.73 -0.47 4.01
CA PRO A 76 -8.84 -0.41 5.47
C PRO A 76 -9.85 -1.39 6.07
N GLU A 77 -10.85 -1.83 5.29
CA GLU A 77 -11.93 -2.72 5.72
C GLU A 77 -11.58 -4.23 5.63
N ILE A 78 -10.37 -4.59 5.23
CA ILE A 78 -9.93 -5.98 4.99
C ILE A 78 -10.29 -6.90 6.16
N ALA A 79 -10.00 -6.49 7.40
CA ALA A 79 -10.25 -7.31 8.59
C ALA A 79 -11.75 -7.57 8.83
N ARG A 80 -12.58 -6.55 8.64
CA ARG A 80 -14.05 -6.64 8.75
C ARG A 80 -14.64 -7.52 7.66
N ASN A 81 -14.24 -7.28 6.42
CA ASN A 81 -14.75 -8.01 5.27
C ASN A 81 -14.41 -9.49 5.35
N TRP A 82 -13.16 -9.82 5.69
CA TRP A 82 -12.72 -11.21 5.79
C TRP A 82 -13.39 -11.96 6.95
N ASP A 83 -13.59 -11.30 8.09
CA ASP A 83 -14.37 -11.87 9.20
C ASP A 83 -15.80 -12.26 8.77
N LEU A 84 -16.44 -11.43 7.94
CA LEU A 84 -17.77 -11.73 7.39
C LEU A 84 -17.73 -12.85 6.33
N VAL A 85 -16.71 -12.88 5.49
CA VAL A 85 -16.51 -14.01 4.54
C VAL A 85 -16.37 -15.34 5.29
N GLU A 86 -15.60 -15.37 6.40
CA GLU A 86 -15.43 -16.59 7.21
C GLU A 86 -16.71 -17.02 7.96
N LYS A 87 -17.53 -16.06 8.39
CA LYS A 87 -18.73 -16.32 9.20
C LYS A 87 -19.98 -16.61 8.37
N LEU A 88 -20.13 -15.98 7.22
CA LEU A 88 -21.35 -15.97 6.44
C LEU A 88 -21.23 -16.92 5.22
N PRO A 89 -21.89 -18.09 5.21
CA PRO A 89 -21.69 -19.08 4.15
C PRO A 89 -22.17 -18.62 2.76
N HIS A 90 -22.95 -17.55 2.68
CA HIS A 90 -23.44 -16.95 1.43
C HIS A 90 -22.51 -15.85 0.89
N VAL A 91 -21.48 -15.44 1.65
CA VAL A 91 -20.45 -14.49 1.21
C VAL A 91 -19.19 -15.27 0.82
N ILE A 92 -18.87 -15.30 -0.46
CA ILE A 92 -17.87 -16.23 -1.02
C ILE A 92 -16.50 -15.62 -1.25
N GLY A 93 -16.31 -14.33 -1.03
CA GLY A 93 -15.02 -13.69 -1.22
C GLY A 93 -15.06 -12.16 -1.13
N ASP A 94 -13.86 -11.58 -1.19
CA ASP A 94 -13.59 -10.17 -1.10
C ASP A 94 -12.52 -9.77 -2.13
N PHE A 95 -12.83 -8.78 -2.97
CA PHE A 95 -11.91 -8.18 -3.93
C PHE A 95 -11.69 -6.72 -3.58
N THR A 96 -10.50 -6.39 -3.14
CA THR A 96 -10.16 -5.01 -2.80
C THR A 96 -9.97 -4.14 -4.05
N TRP A 97 -10.19 -2.86 -3.93
CA TRP A 97 -9.76 -1.87 -4.89
C TRP A 97 -8.52 -1.12 -4.37
N THR A 98 -7.26 -1.48 -4.84
CA THR A 98 -7.03 -2.55 -5.80
C THR A 98 -5.90 -3.47 -5.34
N GLY A 99 -5.76 -4.62 -5.98
CA GLY A 99 -4.61 -5.51 -5.76
C GLY A 99 -3.32 -4.93 -6.33
N TRP A 100 -3.36 -4.38 -7.56
CA TRP A 100 -2.21 -3.77 -8.25
C TRP A 100 -2.53 -2.32 -8.60
N ASP A 101 -1.60 -1.42 -8.33
CA ASP A 101 -1.78 0.01 -8.61
C ASP A 101 -1.75 0.30 -10.12
N TYR A 102 -2.26 1.45 -10.52
CA TYR A 102 -2.46 1.78 -11.94
C TYR A 102 -2.37 3.29 -12.19
N ILE A 103 -2.14 3.64 -13.46
CA ILE A 103 -2.22 5.02 -13.96
C ILE A 103 -3.70 5.38 -14.18
N GLY A 104 -4.17 6.42 -13.53
CA GLY A 104 -5.55 6.89 -13.57
C GLY A 104 -6.11 7.10 -12.17
N GLU A 105 -7.29 7.71 -12.04
CA GLU A 105 -7.92 8.09 -10.77
C GLU A 105 -6.91 8.72 -9.79
N ALA A 106 -6.10 9.62 -10.34
CA ALA A 106 -4.90 10.17 -9.73
C ALA A 106 -5.12 10.64 -8.30
N GLY A 107 -4.37 10.06 -7.37
CA GLY A 107 -4.36 10.46 -5.97
C GLY A 107 -5.41 9.81 -5.08
N VAL A 108 -6.29 8.93 -5.58
CA VAL A 108 -7.39 8.36 -4.80
C VAL A 108 -6.92 7.66 -3.52
N GLY A 109 -5.78 6.97 -3.56
CA GLY A 109 -5.14 6.29 -2.44
C GLY A 109 -3.94 7.04 -1.84
N VAL A 110 -3.67 8.27 -2.27
CA VAL A 110 -2.53 9.07 -1.78
C VAL A 110 -2.87 9.72 -0.45
N PRO A 111 -2.15 9.40 0.64
CA PRO A 111 -2.27 10.12 1.90
C PRO A 111 -1.84 11.58 1.73
N ALA A 112 -2.56 12.52 2.35
CA ALA A 112 -2.30 13.94 2.22
C ALA A 112 -2.39 14.65 3.58
N TYR A 113 -1.75 15.80 3.67
CA TYR A 113 -1.79 16.67 4.85
C TYR A 113 -2.30 18.06 4.53
N GLN A 114 -2.43 18.35 3.24
CA GLN A 114 -3.06 19.56 2.70
C GLN A 114 -4.03 19.19 1.58
N TRP A 115 -5.08 19.98 1.43
CA TRP A 115 -6.04 19.81 0.34
C TRP A 115 -5.37 19.93 -1.03
N GLY A 116 -5.68 18.98 -1.93
CA GLY A 116 -5.11 18.92 -3.27
C GLY A 116 -3.81 18.13 -3.38
N GLU A 117 -3.19 17.71 -2.28
CA GLU A 117 -2.02 16.83 -2.32
C GLU A 117 -2.38 15.38 -2.65
N GLY A 118 -3.58 14.95 -2.33
CA GLY A 118 -4.09 13.59 -2.56
C GLY A 118 -5.61 13.60 -2.72
N GLY A 119 -6.19 12.41 -2.77
CA GLY A 119 -7.61 12.22 -3.00
C GLY A 119 -8.02 12.57 -4.44
N PHE A 120 -9.32 12.69 -4.70
CA PHE A 120 -9.86 13.00 -6.03
C PHE A 120 -9.51 14.39 -6.57
N GLY A 121 -8.96 15.26 -5.72
CA GLY A 121 -8.53 16.62 -6.09
C GLY A 121 -7.03 16.73 -6.36
N ALA A 122 -6.30 15.63 -6.36
CA ALA A 122 -4.86 15.65 -6.62
C ALA A 122 -4.58 16.18 -8.04
N GLY A 123 -3.87 17.31 -8.12
CA GLY A 123 -3.48 17.93 -9.37
C GLY A 123 -2.22 17.30 -9.96
N PHE A 124 -1.92 17.66 -11.23
CA PHE A 124 -0.63 17.33 -11.84
C PHE A 124 0.53 17.74 -10.90
N PRO A 125 1.59 16.91 -10.74
CA PRO A 125 1.94 15.73 -11.54
C PRO A 125 1.36 14.38 -11.07
N CYS A 126 0.37 14.37 -10.15
CA CYS A 126 -0.22 13.10 -9.69
C CYS A 126 -0.83 12.33 -10.88
N GLN A 127 -0.43 11.08 -11.05
CA GLN A 127 -0.86 10.21 -12.16
C GLN A 127 -1.36 8.85 -11.68
N LEU A 128 -0.90 8.35 -10.51
CA LEU A 128 -1.27 7.05 -10.02
C LEU A 128 -2.45 7.12 -9.04
N ALA A 129 -3.25 6.07 -9.04
CA ALA A 129 -4.30 5.87 -8.05
C ALA A 129 -3.73 5.74 -6.64
N TYR A 130 -2.64 4.99 -6.48
CA TYR A 130 -1.94 4.71 -5.21
C TYR A 130 -2.81 3.98 -4.19
N SER A 131 -3.79 3.22 -4.66
CA SER A 131 -4.69 2.38 -3.85
C SER A 131 -4.30 0.90 -3.83
N GLY A 132 -3.30 0.49 -4.64
CA GLY A 132 -2.89 -0.90 -4.77
C GLY A 132 -2.18 -1.47 -3.53
N ASP A 133 -2.40 -2.75 -3.26
CA ASP A 133 -1.57 -3.55 -2.34
C ASP A 133 -0.13 -3.68 -2.87
N ILE A 134 0.01 -3.66 -4.19
CA ILE A 134 1.26 -3.71 -4.96
C ILE A 134 1.33 -2.45 -5.80
N ASP A 135 2.46 -1.74 -5.81
CA ASP A 135 2.63 -0.55 -6.64
C ASP A 135 2.84 -0.91 -8.13
N ILE A 136 2.90 0.10 -9.01
CA ILE A 136 3.03 -0.13 -10.46
C ILE A 136 4.34 -0.82 -10.86
N THR A 137 5.35 -0.83 -9.98
CA THR A 137 6.64 -1.48 -10.22
C THR A 137 6.69 -2.92 -9.71
N GLY A 138 5.59 -3.42 -9.13
CA GLY A 138 5.53 -4.75 -8.53
C GLY A 138 5.99 -4.80 -7.07
N PHE A 139 6.36 -3.66 -6.48
CA PHE A 139 6.76 -3.60 -5.08
C PHE A 139 5.54 -3.70 -4.16
N ARG A 140 5.62 -4.59 -3.16
CA ARG A 140 4.54 -4.82 -2.20
C ARG A 140 4.50 -3.71 -1.15
N ARG A 141 3.35 -3.08 -1.01
CA ARG A 141 3.10 -2.04 -0.01
C ARG A 141 2.61 -2.65 1.32
N PRO A 142 2.64 -1.90 2.45
CA PRO A 142 2.17 -2.39 3.74
C PRO A 142 0.77 -3.01 3.72
N ALA A 143 -0.15 -2.51 2.90
CA ALA A 143 -1.50 -3.06 2.72
C ALA A 143 -1.51 -4.55 2.31
N SER A 144 -0.57 -4.95 1.45
CA SER A 144 -0.39 -6.34 1.02
C SER A 144 -0.04 -7.27 2.18
N TYR A 145 0.80 -6.82 3.11
CA TYR A 145 1.19 -7.60 4.29
C TYR A 145 0.10 -7.59 5.37
N PHE A 146 -0.65 -6.50 5.49
CA PHE A 146 -1.85 -6.47 6.33
C PHE A 146 -2.85 -7.54 5.87
N ARG A 147 -3.08 -7.66 4.57
CA ARG A 147 -3.93 -8.70 3.98
C ARG A 147 -3.41 -10.11 4.28
N GLU A 148 -2.11 -10.38 4.14
CA GLU A 148 -1.53 -11.67 4.50
C GLU A 148 -1.80 -12.06 5.96
N VAL A 149 -1.67 -11.10 6.89
CA VAL A 149 -1.95 -11.31 8.31
C VAL A 149 -3.43 -11.63 8.52
N VAL A 150 -4.33 -10.82 7.95
CA VAL A 150 -5.78 -11.01 8.09
C VAL A 150 -6.24 -12.35 7.50
N PHE A 151 -5.68 -12.76 6.36
CA PHE A 151 -6.02 -14.04 5.69
C PHE A 151 -5.35 -15.26 6.33
N GLY A 152 -4.56 -15.07 7.39
CA GLY A 152 -3.85 -16.16 8.08
C GLY A 152 -2.68 -16.76 7.26
N LEU A 153 -2.22 -16.07 6.23
CA LEU A 153 -1.11 -16.50 5.37
C LEU A 153 0.26 -16.16 5.97
N ARG A 154 0.30 -15.22 6.93
CA ARG A 154 1.49 -14.77 7.61
C ARG A 154 1.36 -14.96 9.11
N LYS A 155 2.38 -15.56 9.74
CA LYS A 155 2.46 -15.76 11.19
C LYS A 155 3.32 -14.71 11.88
N ASP A 156 4.40 -14.28 11.21
CA ASP A 156 5.27 -13.24 11.74
C ASP A 156 4.55 -11.89 11.71
N PRO A 157 4.77 -11.03 12.72
CA PRO A 157 4.28 -9.66 12.69
C PRO A 157 4.91 -8.91 11.51
N TYR A 158 4.27 -7.83 11.05
CA TYR A 158 4.81 -6.93 10.04
C TYR A 158 4.89 -5.52 10.60
N ILE A 159 6.07 -4.91 10.53
CA ILE A 159 6.32 -3.56 11.03
C ILE A 159 6.22 -2.57 9.88
N THR A 160 5.49 -1.49 10.10
CA THR A 160 5.50 -0.31 9.27
C THR A 160 5.48 0.95 10.14
N VAL A 161 5.96 2.07 9.64
CA VAL A 161 6.12 3.30 10.42
C VAL A 161 5.45 4.44 9.69
N GLN A 162 4.53 5.13 10.37
CA GLN A 162 3.93 6.36 9.84
C GLN A 162 5.02 7.42 9.71
N ASN A 163 4.92 8.26 8.68
CA ASN A 163 5.90 9.29 8.38
C ASN A 163 6.15 10.23 9.57
N PRO A 164 7.29 10.14 10.29
CA PRO A 164 7.54 10.94 11.49
C PRO A 164 7.71 12.44 11.19
N HIS A 165 8.09 12.82 9.96
CA HIS A 165 8.11 14.24 9.55
C HIS A 165 6.72 14.88 9.57
N LYS A 166 5.67 14.06 9.58
CA LYS A 166 4.26 14.46 9.62
C LYS A 166 3.59 14.20 10.96
N PHE A 167 4.36 13.79 11.98
CA PHE A 167 3.81 13.50 13.29
C PHE A 167 2.96 14.66 13.84
N GLY A 168 1.79 14.35 14.37
CA GLY A 168 0.84 15.33 14.93
C GLY A 168 0.05 16.15 13.90
N GLN A 169 0.33 15.98 12.60
CA GLN A 169 -0.50 16.57 11.55
C GLN A 169 -1.73 15.70 11.28
N HIS A 170 -2.84 16.33 10.90
CA HIS A 170 -4.05 15.62 10.53
C HIS A 170 -3.90 14.97 9.15
N LEU A 171 -4.02 13.65 9.09
CA LEU A 171 -4.02 12.91 7.84
C LEU A 171 -5.37 13.07 7.13
N ILE A 172 -5.36 13.73 5.99
CA ILE A 172 -6.50 13.79 5.07
C ILE A 172 -6.43 12.54 4.21
N LYS A 173 -7.42 11.67 4.32
CA LYS A 173 -7.45 10.41 3.61
C LYS A 173 -8.82 10.16 2.97
N THR A 174 -8.80 9.45 1.87
CA THR A 174 -9.98 8.83 1.29
C THR A 174 -10.20 7.45 1.92
N PRO A 175 -11.36 6.81 1.69
CA PRO A 175 -11.62 5.45 2.16
C PRO A 175 -10.60 4.39 1.71
N TRP A 176 -9.81 4.66 0.67
CA TRP A 176 -8.79 3.74 0.16
C TRP A 176 -7.43 3.84 0.88
N VAL A 177 -7.25 4.80 1.78
CA VAL A 177 -5.98 5.02 2.48
C VAL A 177 -6.00 4.35 3.85
N ILE A 178 -5.13 3.38 4.10
CA ILE A 178 -4.93 2.79 5.43
C ILE A 178 -4.14 3.77 6.31
N SER A 179 -2.95 4.16 5.87
CA SER A 179 -2.06 5.12 6.52
C SER A 179 -0.99 5.61 5.52
N ASP A 180 -0.13 6.52 5.94
CA ASP A 180 1.05 6.96 5.20
C ASP A 180 2.33 6.21 5.61
N SER A 181 2.17 4.99 6.07
CA SER A 181 3.27 4.21 6.63
C SER A 181 4.12 3.50 5.57
N VAL A 182 5.40 3.34 5.89
CA VAL A 182 6.39 2.61 5.10
C VAL A 182 7.12 1.62 6.01
N SER A 183 7.45 0.43 5.49
CA SER A 183 8.21 -0.57 6.24
C SER A 183 9.69 -0.21 6.24
N THR A 184 10.07 0.72 7.10
CA THR A 184 11.43 1.22 7.24
C THR A 184 11.70 1.72 8.66
N TRP A 185 12.97 1.70 9.07
CA TRP A 185 13.48 2.41 10.24
C TRP A 185 14.56 3.42 9.85
N ASN A 186 14.40 4.05 8.64
CA ASN A 186 15.25 5.11 8.12
C ASN A 186 14.44 6.41 8.07
N TRP A 187 14.72 7.35 8.97
CA TRP A 187 14.01 8.63 9.05
C TRP A 187 14.98 9.75 9.41
N SER A 188 15.84 10.09 8.47
CA SER A 188 16.87 11.13 8.63
C SER A 188 16.26 12.47 9.04
N GLY A 189 16.82 13.07 10.09
CA GLY A 189 16.34 14.34 10.63
C GLY A 189 15.16 14.24 11.58
N CYS A 190 14.71 13.00 11.90
CA CYS A 190 13.66 12.74 12.91
C CYS A 190 14.21 12.20 14.22
N GLU A 191 15.53 12.13 14.40
CA GLU A 191 16.18 11.61 15.59
C GLU A 191 15.71 12.36 16.85
N GLY A 192 15.24 11.62 17.85
CA GLY A 192 14.67 12.17 19.10
C GLY A 192 13.22 12.66 18.98
N ASN A 193 12.60 12.60 17.81
CA ASN A 193 11.21 12.99 17.62
C ASN A 193 10.25 11.79 17.82
N PRO A 194 8.97 12.05 18.11
CA PRO A 194 7.97 11.00 18.18
C PRO A 194 7.74 10.33 16.82
N ALA A 195 7.52 9.02 16.84
CA ALA A 195 7.14 8.21 15.68
C ALA A 195 6.02 7.24 16.05
N ILE A 196 5.14 6.93 15.11
CA ILE A 196 4.11 5.89 15.28
C ILE A 196 4.54 4.66 14.52
N VAL A 197 4.79 3.57 15.25
CA VAL A 197 5.04 2.24 14.69
C VAL A 197 3.71 1.51 14.61
N GLU A 198 3.34 1.08 13.42
CA GLU A 198 2.19 0.22 13.19
C GLU A 198 2.67 -1.22 13.04
N ILE A 199 2.01 -2.14 13.73
CA ILE A 199 2.33 -3.56 13.67
C ILE A 199 1.07 -4.31 13.23
N TYR A 200 1.20 -5.07 12.16
CA TYR A 200 0.17 -6.02 11.73
C TYR A 200 0.54 -7.39 12.28
N SER A 201 -0.33 -7.99 13.10
CA SER A 201 0.00 -9.23 13.79
C SER A 201 -1.21 -10.15 13.92
N PRO A 202 -1.05 -11.46 13.66
CA PRO A 202 -2.09 -12.46 13.93
C PRO A 202 -2.15 -12.88 15.41
N GLY A 203 -1.09 -12.65 16.20
CA GLY A 203 -1.00 -13.04 17.61
C GLY A 203 -1.91 -12.21 18.51
N GLU A 204 -2.25 -12.74 19.67
CA GLU A 204 -3.12 -12.08 20.66
C GLU A 204 -2.50 -10.82 21.25
N GLU A 205 -1.16 -10.80 21.36
CA GLU A 205 -0.35 -9.69 21.86
C GLU A 205 0.87 -9.46 20.99
N VAL A 206 1.35 -8.23 20.98
CA VAL A 206 2.61 -7.85 20.36
C VAL A 206 3.42 -6.98 21.31
N GLU A 207 4.72 -7.24 21.41
CA GLU A 207 5.69 -6.43 22.14
C GLU A 207 6.62 -5.74 21.14
N LEU A 208 6.84 -4.45 21.36
CA LEU A 208 7.75 -3.65 20.54
C LEU A 208 9.03 -3.37 21.30
N PHE A 209 10.17 -3.45 20.62
CA PHE A 209 11.48 -3.08 21.15
C PHE A 209 12.11 -2.03 20.23
N VAL A 210 12.73 -1.01 20.82
CA VAL A 210 13.57 -0.03 20.13
C VAL A 210 14.97 -0.15 20.73
N ASN A 211 15.96 -0.45 19.90
CA ASN A 211 17.34 -0.70 20.32
C ASN A 211 17.45 -1.68 21.51
N GLY A 212 16.63 -2.74 21.47
CA GLY A 212 16.56 -3.76 22.53
C GLY A 212 15.78 -3.37 23.79
N ALA A 213 15.32 -2.11 23.90
CA ALA A 213 14.51 -1.66 25.02
C ALA A 213 13.01 -1.86 24.74
N SER A 214 12.32 -2.62 25.60
CA SER A 214 10.89 -2.86 25.47
C SER A 214 10.08 -1.56 25.58
N GLN A 215 9.18 -1.35 24.65
CA GLN A 215 8.18 -0.28 24.63
C GLN A 215 6.83 -0.76 25.20
N GLY A 216 6.81 -1.98 25.74
CA GLY A 216 5.64 -2.64 26.31
C GLY A 216 4.92 -3.57 25.36
N LYS A 217 3.92 -4.26 25.92
CA LYS A 217 3.01 -5.15 25.19
C LYS A 217 1.66 -4.50 24.99
N LYS A 218 1.04 -4.79 23.83
CA LYS A 218 -0.33 -4.38 23.52
C LYS A 218 -1.11 -5.54 22.91
N ALA A 219 -2.43 -5.49 23.09
CA ALA A 219 -3.33 -6.42 22.39
C ALA A 219 -3.17 -6.28 20.88
N ALA A 220 -3.27 -7.41 20.19
CA ALA A 220 -3.14 -7.54 18.75
C ALA A 220 -4.16 -8.56 18.19
N GLY A 221 -3.93 -9.06 16.99
CA GLY A 221 -4.75 -10.08 16.35
C GLY A 221 -6.18 -9.64 16.05
N LYS A 222 -7.05 -10.61 15.88
CA LYS A 222 -8.45 -10.41 15.44
C LYS A 222 -9.21 -9.42 16.33
N ASN A 223 -9.03 -9.48 17.65
CA ASN A 223 -9.72 -8.60 18.61
C ASN A 223 -9.26 -7.13 18.56
N ALA A 224 -8.09 -6.86 17.98
CA ALA A 224 -7.54 -5.54 17.75
C ALA A 224 -7.57 -5.14 16.26
N GLY A 225 -8.35 -5.84 15.41
CA GLY A 225 -8.39 -5.62 13.98
C GLY A 225 -7.06 -5.91 13.29
N PHE A 226 -6.22 -6.76 13.87
CA PHE A 226 -4.89 -7.16 13.38
C PHE A 226 -3.87 -6.00 13.28
N ARG A 227 -4.19 -4.80 13.78
CA ARG A 227 -3.37 -3.59 13.69
C ARG A 227 -3.18 -2.96 15.05
N THR A 228 -1.93 -2.81 15.49
CA THR A 228 -1.57 -2.24 16.79
C THR A 228 -0.61 -1.07 16.58
N LEU A 229 -0.84 0.04 17.31
CA LEU A 229 -0.04 1.26 17.20
C LEU A 229 0.79 1.48 18.46
N PHE A 230 2.08 1.80 18.27
CA PHE A 230 2.98 2.25 19.34
C PHE A 230 3.49 3.65 19.01
N GLU A 231 3.36 4.56 19.96
CA GLU A 231 4.06 5.85 19.93
C GLU A 231 5.39 5.69 20.67
N VAL A 232 6.48 5.97 19.97
CA VAL A 232 7.85 5.83 20.47
C VAL A 232 8.67 7.05 20.10
N VAL A 233 9.85 7.20 20.69
CA VAL A 233 10.86 8.15 20.21
C VAL A 233 11.68 7.45 19.13
N TYR A 234 11.82 8.08 17.98
CA TYR A 234 12.68 7.55 16.91
C TYR A 234 14.15 7.74 17.28
N GLU A 235 14.86 6.63 17.32
CA GLU A 235 16.32 6.56 17.47
C GLU A 235 16.85 5.59 16.40
N PRO A 236 17.86 5.97 15.60
CA PRO A 236 18.51 5.05 14.66
C PRO A 236 19.02 3.78 15.35
N GLY A 237 18.98 2.67 14.66
CA GLY A 237 19.34 1.37 15.18
C GLY A 237 18.32 0.31 14.78
N THR A 238 17.72 -0.38 15.73
CA THR A 238 16.76 -1.47 15.46
C THR A 238 15.37 -1.16 16.04
N VAL A 239 14.35 -1.58 15.32
CA VAL A 239 12.98 -1.72 15.83
C VAL A 239 12.52 -3.16 15.57
N GLU A 240 12.12 -3.86 16.65
CA GLU A 240 11.71 -5.27 16.60
C GLU A 240 10.30 -5.42 17.19
N ALA A 241 9.46 -6.18 16.50
CA ALA A 241 8.16 -6.61 17.01
C ALA A 241 8.17 -8.13 17.23
N VAL A 242 7.65 -8.56 18.38
CA VAL A 242 7.51 -9.97 18.76
C VAL A 242 6.03 -10.25 19.00
N ALA A 243 5.46 -11.20 18.26
CA ALA A 243 4.07 -11.61 18.40
C ALA A 243 3.94 -12.82 19.32
N TYR A 244 2.90 -12.83 20.15
CA TYR A 244 2.62 -13.88 21.11
C TYR A 244 1.20 -14.43 20.95
N GLU A 245 1.06 -15.72 21.20
CA GLU A 245 -0.21 -16.40 21.34
C GLU A 245 -0.15 -17.32 22.58
N ASN A 246 -1.13 -17.24 23.47
CA ASN A 246 -1.12 -17.96 24.77
C ASN A 246 0.18 -17.75 25.57
N GLY A 247 0.77 -16.56 25.48
CA GLY A 247 2.02 -16.19 26.17
C GLY A 247 3.29 -16.79 25.54
N GLN A 248 3.19 -17.50 24.42
CA GLN A 248 4.33 -18.03 23.67
C GLN A 248 4.59 -17.20 22.43
N GLU A 249 5.86 -16.96 22.12
CA GLU A 249 6.27 -16.31 20.89
C GLU A 249 5.89 -17.17 19.69
N ILE A 250 5.22 -16.55 18.70
CA ILE A 250 4.82 -17.18 17.43
C ILE A 250 5.58 -16.64 16.21
N GLY A 251 6.23 -15.50 16.35
CA GLY A 251 7.04 -14.89 15.29
C GLY A 251 7.58 -13.54 15.68
N ARG A 252 8.52 -13.04 14.87
CA ARG A 252 9.15 -11.72 15.03
C ARG A 252 9.55 -11.09 13.71
N MET A 253 9.70 -9.78 13.72
CA MET A 253 10.26 -9.01 12.61
C MET A 253 11.12 -7.89 13.17
N GLU A 254 12.25 -7.65 12.54
CA GLU A 254 13.15 -6.53 12.84
C GLU A 254 13.34 -5.66 11.62
N LEU A 255 13.34 -4.35 11.80
CA LEU A 255 13.86 -3.37 10.85
C LEU A 255 15.09 -2.72 11.45
N GLN A 256 16.09 -2.45 10.62
CA GLN A 256 17.33 -1.80 11.03
C GLN A 256 17.57 -0.55 10.19
N SER A 257 18.01 0.53 10.84
CA SER A 257 18.44 1.73 10.15
C SER A 257 19.63 1.45 9.25
N ALA A 258 19.60 1.98 8.02
CA ALA A 258 20.68 1.85 7.07
C ALA A 258 21.85 2.78 7.41
N GLU A 259 23.04 2.44 6.94
CA GLU A 259 24.23 3.28 6.99
C GLU A 259 24.12 4.40 5.95
N ARG A 260 24.92 5.47 6.12
CA ARG A 260 24.83 6.66 5.24
C ARG A 260 25.50 6.46 3.88
N GLU A 261 26.36 5.47 3.74
CA GLU A 261 27.04 5.18 2.48
C GLU A 261 26.11 4.42 1.54
N VAL A 262 25.72 5.06 0.44
CA VAL A 262 24.70 4.57 -0.49
C VAL A 262 25.33 4.15 -1.80
N HIS A 263 24.90 3.04 -2.36
CA HIS A 263 25.23 2.60 -3.71
C HIS A 263 24.00 2.14 -4.48
N LEU A 264 24.12 2.09 -5.80
CA LEU A 264 23.11 1.52 -6.69
C LEU A 264 23.36 0.02 -6.85
N GLU A 265 22.29 -0.77 -6.76
CA GLU A 265 22.29 -2.21 -7.02
C GLU A 265 21.20 -2.56 -8.03
N LEU A 266 21.49 -3.48 -8.95
CA LEU A 266 20.52 -3.99 -9.92
C LEU A 266 20.15 -5.42 -9.57
N GLU A 267 18.84 -5.68 -9.55
CA GLU A 267 18.26 -7.01 -9.43
C GLU A 267 17.47 -7.30 -10.70
N ILE A 268 17.80 -8.37 -11.39
CA ILE A 268 17.25 -8.70 -12.70
C ILE A 268 16.23 -9.81 -12.53
N GLU A 269 15.00 -9.54 -12.95
CA GLU A 269 13.93 -10.51 -13.07
C GLU A 269 13.63 -10.77 -14.54
N GLU A 270 13.73 -12.03 -14.97
CA GLU A 270 13.32 -12.42 -16.30
C GLU A 270 11.77 -12.51 -16.36
N GLY A 271 11.18 -11.72 -17.25
CA GLY A 271 9.75 -11.75 -17.48
C GLY A 271 9.27 -13.08 -18.05
N ARG A 272 7.97 -13.36 -17.89
CA ARG A 272 7.30 -14.49 -18.58
C ARG A 272 7.36 -14.33 -20.10
N ALA A 273 7.29 -13.11 -20.60
CA ALA A 273 7.55 -12.76 -21.97
C ALA A 273 9.06 -12.71 -22.18
N LYS A 274 9.62 -13.60 -22.98
CA LYS A 274 11.07 -13.75 -23.19
C LYS A 274 11.74 -12.49 -23.75
N GLU A 275 10.97 -11.65 -24.42
CA GLU A 275 11.41 -10.36 -24.95
C GLU A 275 11.52 -9.26 -23.88
N LEU A 276 10.97 -9.45 -22.67
CA LEU A 276 11.01 -8.46 -21.61
C LEU A 276 11.95 -8.87 -20.48
N SER A 277 12.75 -7.92 -20.01
CA SER A 277 13.53 -8.02 -18.77
C SER A 277 13.12 -6.89 -17.84
N TYR A 278 12.88 -7.24 -16.58
CA TYR A 278 12.55 -6.30 -15.51
C TYR A 278 13.79 -6.13 -14.64
N ILE A 279 14.25 -4.89 -14.46
CA ILE A 279 15.47 -4.56 -13.74
C ILE A 279 15.10 -3.64 -12.60
N HIS A 280 15.05 -4.19 -11.40
CA HIS A 280 14.88 -3.41 -10.19
C HIS A 280 16.16 -2.64 -9.89
N VAL A 281 16.04 -1.36 -9.65
CA VAL A 281 17.13 -0.46 -9.29
C VAL A 281 16.93 -0.06 -7.83
N TRP A 282 17.86 -0.45 -6.99
CA TRP A 282 17.80 -0.22 -5.55
C TRP A 282 18.88 0.77 -5.11
N LEU A 283 18.52 1.63 -4.16
CA LEU A 283 19.48 2.36 -3.33
C LEU A 283 19.70 1.55 -2.05
N LYS A 284 20.90 1.05 -1.86
CA LYS A 284 21.26 0.23 -0.70
C LYS A 284 22.49 0.76 0.01
N ASP A 285 22.61 0.43 1.29
CA ASP A 285 23.84 0.64 2.04
C ASP A 285 24.81 -0.54 1.87
N SER A 286 25.98 -0.47 2.51
CA SER A 286 27.03 -1.51 2.44
C SER A 286 26.59 -2.88 3.00
N GLN A 287 25.51 -2.94 3.77
CA GLN A 287 24.91 -4.14 4.33
C GLN A 287 23.71 -4.68 3.52
N GLY A 288 23.39 -4.03 2.39
CA GLY A 288 22.28 -4.40 1.53
C GLY A 288 20.92 -3.91 2.01
N ARG A 289 20.85 -3.00 3.00
CA ARG A 289 19.59 -2.41 3.48
C ARG A 289 19.14 -1.30 2.54
N VAL A 290 17.84 -1.26 2.23
CA VAL A 290 17.28 -0.25 1.32
C VAL A 290 17.21 1.11 2.00
N MET A 291 17.69 2.13 1.29
CA MET A 291 17.67 3.54 1.70
C MET A 291 16.35 4.19 1.29
N THR A 292 15.32 4.03 2.10
CA THR A 292 13.96 4.47 1.79
C THR A 292 13.71 5.98 1.96
N ASP A 293 14.64 6.69 2.61
CA ASP A 293 14.58 8.12 2.91
C ASP A 293 15.59 8.96 2.09
N CYS A 294 16.12 8.39 1.01
CA CYS A 294 17.17 9.01 0.20
C CYS A 294 16.89 8.80 -1.29
N ASP A 295 15.77 9.34 -1.76
CA ASP A 295 15.42 9.22 -3.18
C ASP A 295 16.39 10.01 -4.07
N LYS A 296 16.69 9.48 -5.26
CA LYS A 296 17.64 10.02 -6.22
C LYS A 296 17.08 10.03 -7.62
N LYS A 297 17.38 11.09 -8.34
CA LYS A 297 17.12 11.15 -9.77
C LYS A 297 18.15 10.31 -10.52
N LEU A 298 17.63 9.40 -11.35
CA LEU A 298 18.38 8.40 -12.10
C LEU A 298 18.21 8.62 -13.60
N THR A 299 19.26 8.31 -14.35
CA THR A 299 19.25 8.25 -15.81
C THR A 299 19.69 6.86 -16.26
N ALA A 300 18.97 6.25 -17.20
CA ALA A 300 19.28 4.98 -17.81
C ALA A 300 19.81 5.17 -19.24
N GLU A 301 20.93 4.55 -19.53
CA GLU A 301 21.51 4.43 -20.87
C GLU A 301 21.43 2.95 -21.27
N VAL A 302 20.80 2.65 -22.41
CA VAL A 302 20.66 1.31 -22.97
C VAL A 302 21.45 1.23 -24.27
N THR A 303 22.27 0.20 -24.44
CA THR A 303 23.05 -0.04 -25.66
C THR A 303 22.98 -1.51 -26.08
N GLY A 304 23.16 -1.78 -27.38
CA GLY A 304 22.97 -3.12 -27.96
C GLY A 304 21.56 -3.34 -28.49
N ASP A 305 21.15 -4.60 -28.61
CA ASP A 305 19.90 -4.99 -29.30
C ASP A 305 18.69 -5.00 -28.34
N ALA A 306 18.51 -3.94 -27.59
CA ALA A 306 17.34 -3.76 -26.72
C ALA A 306 16.89 -2.30 -26.70
N ASP A 307 15.59 -2.11 -26.56
CA ASP A 307 14.95 -0.81 -26.40
C ASP A 307 14.47 -0.61 -24.95
N LEU A 308 14.51 0.64 -24.48
CA LEU A 308 13.85 1.04 -23.25
C LEU A 308 12.32 0.95 -23.44
N ALA A 309 11.66 0.05 -22.72
CA ALA A 309 10.20 -0.07 -22.71
C ALA A 309 9.56 0.79 -21.61
N GLY A 310 10.28 1.03 -20.52
CA GLY A 310 9.84 1.92 -19.46
C GLY A 310 10.88 2.09 -18.36
N PHE A 311 10.87 3.25 -17.69
CA PHE A 311 11.66 3.53 -16.49
C PHE A 311 10.86 4.39 -15.54
N GLY A 312 10.58 3.90 -14.36
CA GLY A 312 9.74 4.59 -13.39
C GLY A 312 9.86 4.04 -11.98
N SER A 313 9.12 4.62 -11.07
CA SER A 313 9.02 4.19 -9.68
C SER A 313 7.55 4.16 -9.23
N GLY A 314 7.31 3.71 -8.00
CA GLY A 314 5.99 3.72 -7.36
C GLY A 314 5.53 5.12 -6.91
N ASN A 315 6.27 6.19 -7.24
CA ASN A 315 5.89 7.57 -6.89
C ASN A 315 4.55 7.93 -7.56
N PRO A 316 3.50 8.29 -6.82
CA PRO A 316 2.22 8.67 -7.41
C PRO A 316 2.29 10.01 -8.16
N LYS A 317 3.36 10.79 -7.98
CA LYS A 317 3.57 12.12 -8.57
C LYS A 317 4.88 12.19 -9.36
N PRO A 318 5.06 11.35 -10.40
CA PRO A 318 6.29 11.37 -11.19
C PRO A 318 6.38 12.67 -12.00
N GLU A 319 7.56 13.29 -12.02
CA GLU A 319 7.80 14.49 -12.84
C GLU A 319 8.24 14.17 -14.27
N HIS A 320 8.67 12.92 -14.51
CA HIS A 320 9.19 12.44 -15.79
C HIS A 320 8.26 11.41 -16.43
N SER A 321 8.28 11.35 -17.75
CA SER A 321 7.60 10.31 -18.50
C SER A 321 8.32 8.97 -18.32
N TYR A 322 7.56 7.89 -18.18
CA TYR A 322 8.12 6.53 -18.08
C TYR A 322 8.94 6.10 -19.32
N ASN A 323 8.86 6.81 -20.43
CA ASN A 323 9.55 6.49 -21.69
C ASN A 323 10.81 7.33 -21.94
N GLU A 324 11.19 8.23 -21.01
CA GLU A 324 12.32 9.16 -21.23
C GLU A 324 13.68 8.64 -20.73
N GLY A 325 13.73 7.50 -20.08
CA GLY A 325 14.96 6.97 -19.50
C GLY A 325 15.44 7.77 -18.28
N ILE A 326 14.59 8.58 -17.69
CA ILE A 326 14.85 9.38 -16.49
C ILE A 326 13.73 9.09 -15.50
N THR A 327 14.09 8.88 -14.23
CA THR A 327 13.12 8.74 -13.13
C THR A 327 13.73 9.20 -11.82
N GLU A 328 12.91 9.35 -10.81
CA GLU A 328 13.35 9.45 -9.42
C GLU A 328 12.98 8.14 -8.70
N THR A 329 13.88 7.63 -7.86
CA THR A 329 13.53 6.51 -6.98
C THR A 329 12.39 6.91 -6.05
N PHE A 330 11.66 5.94 -5.57
CA PHE A 330 10.64 6.13 -4.57
C PHE A 330 10.81 5.10 -3.47
N HIS A 331 11.06 5.57 -2.26
CA HIS A 331 11.49 4.73 -1.14
C HIS A 331 12.71 3.85 -1.50
N GLY A 332 13.66 4.46 -2.21
CA GLY A 332 14.91 3.80 -2.60
C GLY A 332 14.79 2.79 -3.76
N HIS A 333 13.68 2.77 -4.49
CA HIS A 333 13.42 1.81 -5.55
C HIS A 333 12.93 2.46 -6.84
N ALA A 334 13.35 1.89 -7.98
CA ALA A 334 12.80 2.14 -9.31
C ALA A 334 12.81 0.85 -10.14
N LEU A 335 12.04 0.81 -11.22
CA LEU A 335 11.98 -0.31 -12.16
C LEU A 335 12.29 0.17 -13.57
N LEU A 336 13.26 -0.47 -14.20
CA LEU A 336 13.56 -0.37 -15.64
C LEU A 336 13.02 -1.60 -16.36
N ILE A 337 12.36 -1.40 -17.49
CA ILE A 337 11.88 -2.48 -18.36
C ILE A 337 12.57 -2.36 -19.71
N LEU A 338 13.23 -3.42 -20.14
CA LEU A 338 13.80 -3.55 -21.46
C LEU A 338 12.98 -4.46 -22.35
N ARG A 339 12.90 -4.11 -23.61
CA ARG A 339 12.39 -4.98 -24.67
C ARG A 339 13.57 -5.42 -25.54
N LYS A 340 13.90 -6.71 -25.48
CA LYS A 340 14.94 -7.33 -26.31
C LYS A 340 14.43 -7.61 -27.72
N SER A 341 15.25 -7.37 -28.73
CA SER A 341 14.96 -7.78 -30.10
C SER A 341 15.07 -9.30 -30.24
N GLU A 342 14.38 -9.89 -31.21
CA GLU A 342 14.49 -11.33 -31.48
C GLU A 342 15.92 -11.68 -31.90
N GLY A 343 16.54 -12.65 -31.20
CA GLY A 343 17.92 -13.05 -31.45
C GLY A 343 18.98 -12.16 -30.78
N THR A 344 18.61 -11.33 -29.80
CA THR A 344 19.54 -10.49 -29.04
C THR A 344 20.69 -11.31 -28.49
N GLU A 345 21.92 -10.97 -28.90
CA GLU A 345 23.16 -11.63 -28.41
C GLU A 345 23.70 -10.95 -27.15
N SER A 346 23.53 -9.60 -27.04
CA SER A 346 23.92 -8.85 -25.86
C SER A 346 23.29 -7.46 -25.82
N CYS A 347 22.91 -7.02 -24.64
CA CYS A 347 22.59 -5.63 -24.37
C CYS A 347 23.27 -5.19 -23.07
N GLN A 348 23.47 -3.90 -22.91
CA GLN A 348 24.03 -3.30 -21.70
C GLN A 348 23.13 -2.19 -21.19
N VAL A 349 23.02 -2.11 -19.89
CA VAL A 349 22.34 -1.03 -19.17
C VAL A 349 23.33 -0.37 -18.23
N LYS A 350 23.34 0.96 -18.26
CA LYS A 350 24.05 1.80 -17.31
C LYS A 350 23.08 2.75 -16.64
N ILE A 351 22.99 2.67 -15.32
CA ILE A 351 22.20 3.60 -14.49
C ILE A 351 23.16 4.56 -13.79
N LYS A 352 22.83 5.84 -13.81
CA LYS A 352 23.59 6.91 -13.14
C LYS A 352 22.66 7.76 -12.30
N SER A 353 23.11 8.18 -11.12
CA SER A 353 22.48 9.23 -10.35
C SER A 353 23.12 10.59 -10.62
N GLU A 354 22.39 11.69 -10.34
CA GLU A 354 22.93 13.05 -10.52
C GLU A 354 24.14 13.35 -9.61
N ASP A 355 24.24 12.69 -8.45
CA ASP A 355 25.33 12.84 -7.49
C ASP A 355 26.54 11.90 -7.73
N GLY A 356 26.53 11.17 -8.85
CA GLY A 356 27.70 10.44 -9.35
C GLY A 356 27.76 8.95 -9.04
N LEU A 357 26.73 8.36 -8.42
CA LEU A 357 26.63 6.91 -8.32
C LEU A 357 26.39 6.31 -9.71
N SER A 358 26.95 5.13 -9.97
CA SER A 358 26.67 4.42 -11.21
C SER A 358 26.75 2.90 -11.01
N VAL A 359 25.95 2.19 -11.80
CA VAL A 359 25.95 0.73 -11.88
C VAL A 359 25.70 0.31 -13.32
N GLU A 360 26.29 -0.82 -13.72
CA GLU A 360 26.16 -1.37 -15.08
C GLU A 360 25.83 -2.87 -15.00
N ALA A 361 25.03 -3.34 -15.94
CA ALA A 361 24.77 -4.76 -16.16
C ALA A 361 24.75 -5.08 -17.65
N SER A 362 25.14 -6.32 -17.98
CA SER A 362 25.09 -6.88 -19.33
C SER A 362 24.20 -8.12 -19.32
N PHE A 363 23.42 -8.34 -20.39
CA PHE A 363 22.43 -9.40 -20.51
C PHE A 363 22.65 -10.21 -21.78
#